data_c1214827974b5873405db8df3a814c8b
#
_entry.id   c1214827974b5873405db8df3a814c8b
#
_cell.length_a   1.000
_cell.length_b   1.000
_cell.length_c   1.000
_cell.angle_alpha   90.00
_cell.angle_beta   90.00
_cell.angle_gamma   90.00
#
_symmetry.space_group_name_H-M   'P 1'
#
loop_
_entity.id
_entity.type
_entity.pdbx_description
1 polymer ?
#
loop_
_entity_poly.entity_id
_entity_poly.type
_entity_poly.pdbx_seq_one_letter_code
_entity_poly.pdbx_strand_id
1 'polypeptide(L)'
;MSLIIAGERSGVGKTTVTLTLLASLCRRSQHVQSFKVGPDYIDPMFHEHVTGRACRNLDPILTSPSYVQQCFARHSQGMQYALVEGVMGLFDGVTPPLPLQRVNDYASTAHIARLLDLPVVLVIDCSRLSGSVAAIAHGYSSFDPRIKIAGVIFNRVGSDRHLQLLKDALASLKLPILGVLHRQDNITIPDRHLGLVPTAEIPQINALIDRLADLGDLCFDWERLLPLLQVSRETPPLVPPLTKGRGWGRVRVAVARDRAFNFYYQDNLDLLQQLGAELVFWSPLEDTGLPEGIQGMYFGGGFPEVFAQQLAQNTKTKAAIKTAILAGMPTIAECGGLMYLCEQIVDFAGKSWSMVGVLPTTAVMSGRLTLGYRRAVVLEDSLLVSAGTTVCGHEFHRSYLTSNFQQPLFQTYRFDTEESTGYEGWGNNSPYLNLHASYIHMHWGACTDIPERFLKRCLEGSIPNV
;
A
#
# COMPACT_ATOMS: atom_id res chain seq x y z
N MET A 1 -1.99 -0.39 -24.81
CA MET A 1 -2.38 -1.31 -23.74
C MET A 1 -1.46 -1.03 -22.56
N SER A 2 -1.85 -1.35 -21.35
CA SER A 2 -0.95 -1.32 -20.19
C SER A 2 -0.63 -2.75 -19.83
N LEU A 3 0.33 -2.98 -18.94
CA LEU A 3 0.90 -4.30 -18.68
C LEU A 3 0.89 -4.62 -17.19
N ILE A 4 0.62 -5.89 -16.84
CA ILE A 4 0.76 -6.40 -15.46
C ILE A 4 2.01 -7.29 -15.37
N ILE A 5 2.87 -7.02 -14.39
CA ILE A 5 3.95 -7.91 -13.98
C ILE A 5 3.45 -8.82 -12.89
N ALA A 6 3.37 -10.12 -13.16
CA ALA A 6 2.94 -11.13 -12.21
C ALA A 6 4.07 -12.12 -11.90
N GLY A 7 3.98 -12.82 -10.79
CA GLY A 7 4.91 -13.89 -10.45
C GLY A 7 4.23 -15.24 -10.39
N GLU A 8 5.01 -16.29 -10.54
CA GLU A 8 4.54 -17.67 -10.29
C GLU A 8 4.25 -17.91 -8.79
N ARG A 9 4.88 -17.15 -7.89
CA ARG A 9 4.70 -17.16 -6.44
C ARG A 9 5.26 -15.89 -5.82
N SER A 10 5.14 -15.76 -4.51
CA SER A 10 5.84 -14.70 -3.75
C SER A 10 7.36 -14.91 -3.80
N GLY A 11 8.14 -13.83 -3.73
CA GLY A 11 9.61 -13.88 -3.66
C GLY A 11 10.36 -14.15 -4.97
N VAL A 12 9.68 -14.27 -6.11
CA VAL A 12 10.32 -14.50 -7.43
C VAL A 12 11.05 -13.28 -8.00
N GLY A 13 10.96 -12.12 -7.33
CA GLY A 13 11.60 -10.87 -7.73
C GLY A 13 10.73 -9.96 -8.60
N LYS A 14 9.39 -10.02 -8.47
CA LYS A 14 8.48 -9.10 -9.16
C LYS A 14 8.88 -7.65 -8.99
N THR A 15 9.08 -7.23 -7.75
CA THR A 15 9.45 -5.84 -7.41
C THR A 15 10.76 -5.43 -8.06
N THR A 16 11.78 -6.28 -8.02
CA THR A 16 13.06 -6.01 -8.73
C THR A 16 12.85 -5.82 -10.22
N VAL A 17 12.10 -6.74 -10.86
CA VAL A 17 11.78 -6.65 -12.30
C VAL A 17 10.98 -5.39 -12.60
N THR A 18 9.97 -5.08 -11.79
CA THR A 18 9.12 -3.89 -11.97
C THR A 18 9.94 -2.61 -11.84
N LEU A 19 10.78 -2.49 -10.81
CA LEU A 19 11.63 -1.32 -10.63
C LEU A 19 12.65 -1.17 -11.74
N THR A 20 13.22 -2.27 -12.24
CA THR A 20 14.13 -2.29 -13.38
C THR A 20 13.43 -1.78 -14.65
N LEU A 21 12.19 -2.21 -14.90
CA LEU A 21 11.37 -1.72 -16.00
C LEU A 21 11.02 -0.24 -15.84
N LEU A 22 10.54 0.18 -14.67
CA LEU A 22 10.18 1.57 -14.40
C LEU A 22 11.38 2.50 -14.54
N ALA A 23 12.53 2.13 -13.98
CA ALA A 23 13.77 2.94 -14.07
C ALA A 23 14.21 3.15 -15.53
N SER A 24 14.22 2.09 -16.34
CA SER A 24 14.53 2.22 -17.77
C SER A 24 13.45 2.98 -18.55
N LEU A 25 12.17 2.82 -18.22
CA LEU A 25 11.08 3.57 -18.86
C LEU A 25 11.18 5.07 -18.57
N CYS A 26 11.50 5.44 -17.32
CA CYS A 26 11.63 6.84 -16.92
C CYS A 26 12.82 7.55 -17.60
N ARG A 27 13.86 6.80 -17.99
CA ARG A 27 14.91 7.33 -18.87
C ARG A 27 14.42 7.62 -20.31
N ARG A 28 13.42 6.87 -20.77
CA ARG A 28 12.85 7.00 -22.13
C ARG A 28 11.69 7.97 -22.19
N SER A 29 10.95 8.13 -21.10
CA SER A 29 9.76 8.97 -21.02
C SER A 29 9.48 9.41 -19.59
N GLN A 30 9.05 10.66 -19.42
CA GLN A 30 8.60 11.21 -18.14
C GLN A 30 7.11 10.92 -17.85
N HIS A 31 6.38 10.30 -18.79
CA HIS A 31 4.95 10.05 -18.70
C HIS A 31 4.67 8.57 -18.40
N VAL A 32 5.17 8.10 -17.26
CA VAL A 32 5.00 6.73 -16.77
C VAL A 32 4.14 6.74 -15.50
N GLN A 33 3.06 5.96 -15.46
CA GLN A 33 2.27 5.71 -14.26
C GLN A 33 2.45 4.29 -13.79
N SER A 34 2.63 4.11 -12.49
CA SER A 34 2.71 2.81 -11.85
C SER A 34 1.53 2.55 -10.92
N PHE A 35 1.19 1.26 -10.80
CA PHE A 35 0.14 0.76 -9.92
C PHE A 35 0.64 -0.47 -9.18
N LYS A 36 0.08 -0.71 -7.99
CA LYS A 36 0.33 -1.91 -7.18
C LYS A 36 -0.97 -2.62 -6.87
N VAL A 37 -1.04 -3.92 -7.12
CA VAL A 37 -2.18 -4.74 -6.71
C VAL A 37 -2.12 -4.99 -5.20
N GLY A 38 -3.26 -4.81 -4.53
CA GLY A 38 -3.40 -5.07 -3.10
C GLY A 38 -2.97 -3.93 -2.17
N PRO A 39 -2.97 -4.17 -0.85
CA PRO A 39 -2.84 -3.16 0.20
C PRO A 39 -1.38 -2.90 0.60
N ASP A 40 -0.48 -2.77 -0.35
CA ASP A 40 0.94 -2.55 -0.13
C ASP A 40 1.26 -1.06 0.04
N TYR A 41 2.18 -0.74 0.94
CA TYR A 41 2.68 0.63 1.17
C TYR A 41 4.13 0.81 0.71
N ILE A 42 4.94 -0.23 0.77
CA ILE A 42 6.39 -0.14 0.62
C ILE A 42 6.79 -0.16 -0.86
N ASP A 43 6.30 -1.13 -1.63
CA ASP A 43 6.55 -1.17 -3.08
C ASP A 43 6.09 0.12 -3.76
N PRO A 44 4.90 0.71 -3.43
CA PRO A 44 4.50 2.02 -3.92
C PRO A 44 5.50 3.16 -3.69
N MET A 45 6.22 3.18 -2.56
CA MET A 45 7.25 4.21 -2.30
C MET A 45 8.42 4.13 -3.28
N PHE A 46 8.84 2.91 -3.62
CA PHE A 46 9.88 2.71 -4.65
C PHE A 46 9.40 3.14 -6.02
N HIS A 47 8.16 2.79 -6.39
CA HIS A 47 7.57 3.21 -7.66
C HIS A 47 7.49 4.74 -7.75
N GLU A 48 7.03 5.40 -6.69
CA GLU A 48 6.96 6.87 -6.60
C GLU A 48 8.36 7.49 -6.73
N HIS A 49 9.35 6.93 -6.02
CA HIS A 49 10.72 7.43 -6.09
C HIS A 49 11.30 7.36 -7.51
N VAL A 50 11.02 6.27 -8.24
CA VAL A 50 11.51 6.07 -9.61
C VAL A 50 10.75 6.94 -10.62
N THR A 51 9.43 7.04 -10.50
CA THR A 51 8.58 7.69 -11.51
C THR A 51 8.35 9.18 -11.25
N GLY A 52 8.62 9.64 -10.03
CA GLY A 52 8.24 10.96 -9.55
C GLY A 52 6.72 11.15 -9.43
N ARG A 53 5.94 10.06 -9.48
CA ARG A 53 4.48 10.05 -9.42
C ARG A 53 4.01 9.03 -8.39
N ALA A 54 3.00 9.41 -7.61
CA ALA A 54 2.41 8.50 -6.64
C ALA A 54 1.91 7.21 -7.31
N CYS A 55 2.37 6.07 -6.82
CA CYS A 55 1.85 4.77 -7.19
C CYS A 55 0.45 4.59 -6.58
N ARG A 56 -0.48 3.98 -7.31
CA ARG A 56 -1.86 3.77 -6.87
C ARG A 56 -2.11 2.32 -6.53
N ASN A 57 -2.81 2.08 -5.42
CA ASN A 57 -3.21 0.73 -5.04
C ASN A 57 -4.48 0.31 -5.77
N LEU A 58 -4.46 -0.87 -6.38
CA LEU A 58 -5.60 -1.47 -7.05
C LEU A 58 -6.11 -2.62 -6.19
N ASP A 59 -7.06 -2.32 -5.32
CA ASP A 59 -7.58 -3.28 -4.34
C ASP A 59 -9.11 -3.29 -4.30
N PRO A 60 -9.75 -4.35 -4.83
CA PRO A 60 -11.22 -4.43 -4.90
C PRO A 60 -11.88 -4.81 -3.57
N ILE A 61 -11.11 -5.23 -2.54
CA ILE A 61 -11.63 -5.52 -1.19
C ILE A 61 -11.72 -4.25 -0.38
N LEU A 62 -10.63 -3.47 -0.38
CA LEU A 62 -10.58 -2.20 0.36
C LEU A 62 -11.43 -1.12 -0.30
N THR A 63 -11.69 -1.26 -1.59
CA THR A 63 -12.48 -0.31 -2.38
C THR A 63 -13.66 -1.02 -3.05
N SER A 64 -13.63 -1.14 -4.36
CA SER A 64 -14.59 -1.90 -5.16
C SER A 64 -14.02 -2.19 -6.55
N PRO A 65 -14.54 -3.19 -7.28
CA PRO A 65 -14.16 -3.40 -8.68
C PRO A 65 -14.33 -2.15 -9.55
N SER A 66 -15.43 -1.41 -9.38
CA SER A 66 -15.68 -0.17 -10.12
C SER A 66 -14.66 0.93 -9.78
N TYR A 67 -14.27 1.06 -8.51
CA TYR A 67 -13.23 2.01 -8.13
C TYR A 67 -11.87 1.64 -8.73
N VAL A 68 -11.49 0.36 -8.73
CA VAL A 68 -10.25 -0.11 -9.36
C VAL A 68 -10.18 0.30 -10.83
N GLN A 69 -11.27 0.08 -11.59
CA GLN A 69 -11.34 0.49 -12.99
C GLN A 69 -11.23 2.02 -13.16
N GLN A 70 -11.94 2.78 -12.32
CA GLN A 70 -11.90 4.25 -12.33
C GLN A 70 -10.53 4.80 -11.95
N CYS A 71 -9.90 4.25 -10.92
CA CYS A 71 -8.57 4.63 -10.46
C CYS A 71 -7.53 4.40 -11.57
N PHE A 72 -7.55 3.21 -12.18
CA PHE A 72 -6.66 2.89 -13.29
C PHE A 72 -6.88 3.83 -14.48
N ALA A 73 -8.11 4.02 -14.93
CA ALA A 73 -8.45 4.88 -16.06
C ALA A 73 -8.02 6.33 -15.82
N ARG A 74 -8.35 6.88 -14.62
CA ARG A 74 -8.04 8.28 -14.24
C ARG A 74 -6.54 8.55 -14.25
N HIS A 75 -5.76 7.68 -13.61
CA HIS A 75 -4.33 7.91 -13.44
C HIS A 75 -3.49 7.50 -14.65
N SER A 76 -4.03 6.64 -15.53
CA SER A 76 -3.41 6.34 -16.83
C SER A 76 -3.67 7.43 -17.88
N GLN A 77 -4.66 8.29 -17.68
CA GLN A 77 -5.01 9.34 -18.64
C GLN A 77 -3.83 10.30 -18.86
N GLY A 78 -3.46 10.54 -20.12
CA GLY A 78 -2.34 11.41 -20.49
C GLY A 78 -0.95 10.81 -20.24
N MET A 79 -0.87 9.56 -19.78
CA MET A 79 0.39 8.84 -19.66
C MET A 79 0.74 8.16 -20.98
N GLN A 80 2.04 8.04 -21.24
CA GLN A 80 2.54 7.28 -22.39
C GLN A 80 2.58 5.79 -22.07
N TYR A 81 3.01 5.45 -20.85
CA TYR A 81 3.14 4.08 -20.38
C TYR A 81 2.46 3.90 -19.03
N ALA A 82 1.90 2.72 -18.80
CA ALA A 82 1.40 2.31 -17.49
C ALA A 82 1.79 0.88 -17.18
N LEU A 83 2.23 0.67 -15.94
CA LEU A 83 2.71 -0.60 -15.42
C LEU A 83 2.05 -0.93 -14.10
N VAL A 84 1.50 -2.14 -13.99
CA VAL A 84 0.90 -2.66 -12.76
C VAL A 84 1.81 -3.74 -12.18
N GLU A 85 2.23 -3.58 -10.94
CA GLU A 85 2.89 -4.66 -10.21
C GLU A 85 1.88 -5.52 -9.48
N GLY A 86 1.93 -6.82 -9.73
CA GLY A 86 1.09 -7.82 -9.07
C GLY A 86 1.51 -8.11 -7.62
N VAL A 87 0.62 -8.76 -6.90
CA VAL A 87 0.82 -9.23 -5.52
C VAL A 87 0.96 -10.76 -5.51
N MET A 88 1.77 -11.30 -4.60
CA MET A 88 1.95 -12.76 -4.39
C MET A 88 2.19 -13.53 -5.71
N GLY A 89 1.61 -14.73 -5.89
CA GLY A 89 1.52 -15.41 -7.18
C GLY A 89 0.31 -14.92 -7.99
N LEU A 90 0.33 -15.16 -9.30
CA LEU A 90 -0.70 -14.65 -10.23
C LEU A 90 -2.13 -14.96 -9.78
N PHE A 91 -2.37 -16.18 -9.28
CA PHE A 91 -3.70 -16.64 -8.87
C PHE A 91 -3.92 -16.62 -7.34
N ASP A 92 -2.93 -16.14 -6.57
CA ASP A 92 -3.04 -16.08 -5.11
C ASP A 92 -3.98 -14.92 -4.73
N GLY A 93 -5.16 -15.25 -4.29
CA GLY A 93 -6.19 -14.32 -3.87
C GLY A 93 -6.92 -14.82 -2.63
N VAL A 94 -8.08 -14.24 -2.36
CA VAL A 94 -8.95 -14.67 -1.27
C VAL A 94 -10.24 -15.28 -1.81
N THR A 95 -10.86 -16.16 -1.04
CA THR A 95 -12.19 -16.67 -1.31
C THR A 95 -13.20 -15.72 -0.67
N PRO A 96 -14.05 -15.03 -1.43
CA PRO A 96 -15.07 -14.19 -0.83
C PRO A 96 -16.11 -15.05 -0.07
N PRO A 97 -16.67 -14.55 1.04
CA PRO A 97 -17.60 -15.30 1.89
C PRO A 97 -18.95 -15.63 1.24
N LEU A 98 -19.22 -15.17 0.03
CA LEU A 98 -20.51 -15.38 -0.65
C LEU A 98 -20.51 -16.65 -1.50
N PRO A 99 -21.56 -17.53 -1.37
CA PRO A 99 -21.63 -18.82 -2.07
C PRO A 99 -21.74 -18.71 -3.61
N LEU A 100 -21.89 -17.52 -4.17
CA LEU A 100 -22.13 -17.27 -5.59
C LEU A 100 -20.85 -17.11 -6.44
N GLN A 101 -19.67 -16.98 -5.85
CA GLN A 101 -18.41 -16.86 -6.60
C GLN A 101 -17.51 -18.05 -6.28
N ARG A 102 -17.50 -19.04 -7.16
CA ARG A 102 -16.55 -20.17 -7.13
C ARG A 102 -15.12 -19.77 -7.56
N VAL A 103 -14.74 -18.53 -7.33
CA VAL A 103 -13.45 -17.98 -7.76
C VAL A 103 -12.60 -17.77 -6.50
N ASN A 104 -11.66 -18.68 -6.28
CA ASN A 104 -10.74 -18.63 -5.13
C ASN A 104 -9.60 -17.63 -5.32
N ASP A 105 -9.68 -16.75 -6.32
CA ASP A 105 -8.63 -15.79 -6.67
C ASP A 105 -9.11 -14.33 -6.64
N TYR A 106 -10.14 -14.02 -5.82
CA TYR A 106 -10.62 -12.65 -5.66
C TYR A 106 -9.50 -11.76 -5.11
N ALA A 107 -9.37 -10.55 -5.64
CA ALA A 107 -8.30 -9.60 -5.35
C ALA A 107 -6.87 -10.07 -5.69
N SER A 108 -6.71 -11.20 -6.36
CA SER A 108 -5.43 -11.63 -6.92
C SER A 108 -4.98 -10.75 -8.08
N THR A 109 -3.73 -10.91 -8.51
CA THR A 109 -3.22 -10.30 -9.74
C THR A 109 -4.03 -10.75 -10.96
N ALA A 110 -4.48 -12.00 -11.00
CA ALA A 110 -5.34 -12.55 -12.06
C ALA A 110 -6.72 -11.87 -12.10
N HIS A 111 -7.31 -11.62 -10.92
CA HIS A 111 -8.57 -10.88 -10.85
C HIS A 111 -8.44 -9.47 -11.43
N ILE A 112 -7.38 -8.75 -11.07
CA ILE A 112 -7.12 -7.40 -11.62
C ILE A 112 -6.85 -7.45 -13.12
N ALA A 113 -6.13 -8.46 -13.62
CA ALA A 113 -5.89 -8.65 -15.05
C ALA A 113 -7.20 -8.81 -15.83
N ARG A 114 -8.14 -9.62 -15.32
CA ARG A 114 -9.47 -9.78 -15.93
C ARG A 114 -10.31 -8.51 -15.83
N LEU A 115 -10.29 -7.85 -14.68
CA LEU A 115 -11.09 -6.66 -14.40
C LEU A 115 -10.71 -5.47 -15.31
N LEU A 116 -9.42 -5.36 -15.62
CA LEU A 116 -8.87 -4.27 -16.44
C LEU A 116 -8.61 -4.68 -17.91
N ASP A 117 -8.83 -5.95 -18.27
CA ASP A 117 -8.48 -6.55 -19.56
C ASP A 117 -7.03 -6.26 -19.99
N LEU A 118 -6.08 -6.45 -19.06
CA LEU A 118 -4.67 -6.17 -19.29
C LEU A 118 -3.87 -7.46 -19.53
N PRO A 119 -2.91 -7.43 -20.47
CA PRO A 119 -1.96 -8.53 -20.66
C PRO A 119 -1.05 -8.66 -19.45
N VAL A 120 -0.64 -9.90 -19.18
CA VAL A 120 0.24 -10.27 -18.07
C VAL A 120 1.57 -10.74 -18.61
N VAL A 121 2.67 -10.26 -18.03
CA VAL A 121 4.01 -10.83 -18.18
C VAL A 121 4.36 -11.58 -16.91
N LEU A 122 4.67 -12.86 -17.06
CA LEU A 122 4.97 -13.76 -15.94
C LEU A 122 6.46 -13.75 -15.63
N VAL A 123 6.82 -13.37 -14.42
CA VAL A 123 8.17 -13.49 -13.88
C VAL A 123 8.35 -14.88 -13.31
N ILE A 124 9.35 -15.59 -13.78
CA ILE A 124 9.70 -16.96 -13.34
C ILE A 124 11.09 -16.94 -12.70
N ASP A 125 11.19 -17.41 -11.47
CA ASP A 125 12.47 -17.61 -10.79
C ASP A 125 13.18 -18.86 -11.35
N CYS A 126 14.19 -18.65 -12.17
CA CYS A 126 14.92 -19.69 -12.84
C CYS A 126 16.10 -20.27 -12.02
N SER A 127 16.34 -19.80 -10.78
CA SER A 127 17.53 -20.17 -9.99
C SER A 127 17.73 -21.66 -9.81
N ARG A 128 16.66 -22.46 -9.88
CA ARG A 128 16.68 -23.94 -9.71
C ARG A 128 15.84 -24.66 -10.78
N LEU A 129 15.65 -24.04 -11.95
CA LEU A 129 14.86 -24.59 -13.06
C LEU A 129 15.75 -24.95 -14.26
N SER A 130 15.27 -25.85 -15.05
CA SER A 130 15.73 -26.23 -16.38
C SER A 130 14.50 -26.49 -17.27
N GLY A 131 14.31 -27.65 -17.82
CA GLY A 131 13.17 -28.01 -18.67
C GLY A 131 11.79 -27.80 -18.01
N SER A 132 11.69 -27.87 -16.68
CA SER A 132 10.44 -27.63 -15.94
C SER A 132 9.89 -26.20 -16.09
N VAL A 133 10.67 -25.23 -16.57
CA VAL A 133 10.19 -23.86 -16.87
C VAL A 133 9.05 -23.88 -17.88
N ALA A 134 9.08 -24.81 -18.84
CA ALA A 134 8.02 -24.96 -19.83
C ALA A 134 6.69 -25.43 -19.19
N ALA A 135 6.75 -26.37 -18.25
CA ALA A 135 5.56 -26.84 -17.53
C ALA A 135 4.92 -25.70 -16.70
N ILE A 136 5.74 -24.90 -16.01
CA ILE A 136 5.28 -23.72 -15.27
C ILE A 136 4.61 -22.71 -16.23
N ALA A 137 5.32 -22.29 -17.27
CA ALA A 137 4.80 -21.33 -18.24
C ALA A 137 3.51 -21.81 -18.91
N HIS A 138 3.46 -23.10 -19.29
CA HIS A 138 2.26 -23.72 -19.87
C HIS A 138 1.09 -23.72 -18.89
N GLY A 139 1.32 -24.16 -17.64
CA GLY A 139 0.28 -24.20 -16.62
C GLY A 139 -0.35 -22.80 -16.41
N TYR A 140 0.46 -21.78 -16.25
CA TYR A 140 -0.03 -20.41 -16.07
C TYR A 140 -0.75 -19.85 -17.31
N SER A 141 -0.33 -20.23 -18.52
CA SER A 141 -0.94 -19.75 -19.76
C SER A 141 -2.25 -20.45 -20.09
N SER A 142 -2.47 -21.66 -19.59
CA SER A 142 -3.65 -22.47 -19.91
C SER A 142 -4.69 -22.54 -18.79
N PHE A 143 -4.32 -22.15 -17.56
CA PHE A 143 -5.17 -22.31 -16.38
C PHE A 143 -6.45 -21.48 -16.44
N ASP A 144 -6.36 -20.22 -16.87
CA ASP A 144 -7.53 -19.36 -17.10
C ASP A 144 -7.43 -18.70 -18.50
N PRO A 145 -8.26 -19.14 -19.46
CA PRO A 145 -8.21 -18.62 -20.84
C PRO A 145 -8.61 -17.15 -20.98
N ARG A 146 -9.18 -16.55 -19.94
CA ARG A 146 -9.53 -15.13 -19.91
C ARG A 146 -8.30 -14.23 -19.67
N ILE A 147 -7.17 -14.82 -19.24
CA ILE A 147 -5.94 -14.07 -18.96
C ILE A 147 -4.96 -14.27 -20.11
N LYS A 148 -4.53 -13.16 -20.69
CA LYS A 148 -3.55 -13.15 -21.79
C LYS A 148 -2.13 -13.09 -21.21
N ILE A 149 -1.43 -14.23 -21.14
CA ILE A 149 0.00 -14.23 -20.84
C ILE A 149 0.74 -13.78 -22.11
N ALA A 150 1.22 -12.53 -22.10
CA ALA A 150 1.90 -11.90 -23.24
C ALA A 150 3.35 -12.37 -23.42
N GLY A 151 3.94 -12.94 -22.39
CA GLY A 151 5.30 -13.48 -22.40
C GLY A 151 5.82 -13.74 -21.00
N VAL A 152 7.09 -14.11 -20.92
CA VAL A 152 7.76 -14.40 -19.66
C VAL A 152 9.01 -13.54 -19.49
N ILE A 153 9.38 -13.29 -18.25
CA ILE A 153 10.68 -12.74 -17.85
C ILE A 153 11.37 -13.79 -16.99
N PHE A 154 12.55 -14.23 -17.41
CA PHE A 154 13.39 -15.12 -16.64
C PHE A 154 14.22 -14.32 -15.64
N ASN A 155 14.03 -14.60 -14.36
CA ASN A 155 14.81 -13.98 -13.30
C ASN A 155 15.79 -14.99 -12.67
N ARG A 156 16.91 -14.47 -12.17
CA ARG A 156 17.98 -15.24 -11.51
C ARG A 156 18.59 -16.34 -12.40
N VAL A 157 18.77 -16.08 -13.68
CA VAL A 157 19.44 -16.98 -14.60
C VAL A 157 20.92 -17.12 -14.24
N GLY A 158 21.45 -18.34 -14.15
CA GLY A 158 22.79 -18.57 -13.62
C GLY A 158 23.94 -18.35 -14.62
N SER A 159 23.71 -18.67 -15.92
CA SER A 159 24.73 -18.58 -16.98
C SER A 159 24.09 -18.63 -18.37
N ASP A 160 24.88 -18.33 -19.42
CA ASP A 160 24.41 -18.41 -20.80
C ASP A 160 24.02 -19.84 -21.21
N ARG A 161 24.76 -20.84 -20.73
CA ARG A 161 24.38 -22.25 -20.93
C ARG A 161 23.04 -22.55 -20.29
N HIS A 162 22.80 -22.04 -19.08
CA HIS A 162 21.52 -22.20 -18.39
C HIS A 162 20.40 -21.49 -19.16
N LEU A 163 20.65 -20.27 -19.64
CA LEU A 163 19.69 -19.54 -20.47
C LEU A 163 19.31 -20.32 -21.73
N GLN A 164 20.31 -20.96 -22.40
CA GLN A 164 20.02 -21.75 -23.60
C GLN A 164 19.09 -22.95 -23.29
N LEU A 165 19.31 -23.66 -22.18
CA LEU A 165 18.44 -24.75 -21.75
C LEU A 165 16.99 -24.28 -21.48
N LEU A 166 16.84 -23.11 -20.88
CA LEU A 166 15.52 -22.51 -20.63
C LEU A 166 14.82 -22.11 -21.93
N LYS A 167 15.57 -21.51 -22.88
CA LYS A 167 15.05 -21.15 -24.21
C LYS A 167 14.58 -22.37 -24.99
N ASP A 168 15.39 -23.41 -25.02
CA ASP A 168 15.07 -24.67 -25.71
C ASP A 168 13.82 -25.32 -25.14
N ALA A 169 13.69 -25.32 -23.81
CA ALA A 169 12.50 -25.86 -23.15
C ALA A 169 11.23 -25.07 -23.49
N LEU A 170 11.31 -23.72 -23.54
CA LEU A 170 10.15 -22.87 -23.81
C LEU A 170 9.74 -22.83 -25.29
N ALA A 171 10.61 -23.23 -26.21
CA ALA A 171 10.42 -23.08 -27.66
C ALA A 171 9.09 -23.68 -28.19
N SER A 172 8.61 -24.77 -27.58
CA SER A 172 7.36 -25.43 -27.96
C SER A 172 6.10 -24.62 -27.62
N LEU A 173 6.18 -23.69 -26.68
CA LEU A 173 5.00 -22.96 -26.16
C LEU A 173 4.70 -21.66 -26.96
N LYS A 174 5.59 -21.24 -27.84
CA LYS A 174 5.46 -19.99 -28.61
C LYS A 174 5.25 -18.74 -27.73
N LEU A 175 5.64 -18.80 -26.46
CA LEU A 175 5.61 -17.65 -25.54
C LEU A 175 6.91 -16.86 -25.69
N PRO A 176 6.86 -15.53 -25.97
CA PRO A 176 8.06 -14.73 -26.07
C PRO A 176 8.74 -14.57 -24.71
N ILE A 177 10.06 -14.62 -24.71
CA ILE A 177 10.89 -14.21 -23.58
C ILE A 177 11.13 -12.72 -23.73
N LEU A 178 10.52 -11.94 -22.83
CA LEU A 178 10.53 -10.47 -22.87
C LEU A 178 11.66 -9.85 -22.05
N GLY A 179 12.35 -10.66 -21.27
CA GLY A 179 13.50 -10.22 -20.50
C GLY A 179 14.23 -11.39 -19.84
N VAL A 180 15.52 -11.18 -19.59
CA VAL A 180 16.40 -12.14 -18.93
C VAL A 180 17.28 -11.40 -17.93
N LEU A 181 17.03 -11.60 -16.64
CA LEU A 181 17.86 -11.09 -15.57
C LEU A 181 18.76 -12.22 -15.06
N HIS A 182 20.05 -12.04 -15.25
CA HIS A 182 21.03 -12.95 -14.64
C HIS A 182 21.11 -12.71 -13.14
N ARG A 183 21.57 -13.71 -12.41
CA ARG A 183 21.80 -13.58 -10.98
C ARG A 183 22.81 -12.44 -10.74
N GLN A 184 22.38 -11.42 -10.04
CA GLN A 184 23.15 -10.22 -9.74
C GLN A 184 23.37 -10.17 -8.23
N ASP A 185 24.57 -10.43 -7.77
CA ASP A 185 24.90 -10.35 -6.35
C ASP A 185 25.02 -8.90 -5.85
N ASN A 186 25.09 -7.92 -6.78
CA ASN A 186 25.28 -6.50 -6.49
C ASN A 186 24.00 -5.66 -6.48
N ILE A 187 22.84 -6.25 -6.79
CA ILE A 187 21.54 -5.57 -6.78
C ILE A 187 20.67 -6.24 -5.73
N THR A 188 20.82 -5.80 -4.49
CA THR A 188 19.97 -6.23 -3.39
C THR A 188 19.19 -5.02 -2.88
N ILE A 189 17.87 -5.11 -2.88
CA ILE A 189 17.03 -4.16 -2.19
C ILE A 189 16.92 -4.68 -0.75
N PRO A 190 17.36 -3.88 0.26
CA PRO A 190 17.33 -4.35 1.64
C PRO A 190 15.90 -4.61 2.11
N ASP A 191 15.71 -5.67 2.88
CA ASP A 191 14.45 -6.07 3.46
C ASP A 191 14.45 -6.00 4.99
N ARG A 192 13.27 -5.94 5.57
CA ARG A 192 13.00 -5.88 7.00
C ARG A 192 11.87 -6.87 7.34
N HIS A 193 11.49 -6.94 8.59
CA HIS A 193 10.50 -7.90 9.12
C HIS A 193 9.08 -7.81 8.52
N LEU A 194 8.72 -6.72 7.82
CA LEU A 194 7.43 -6.56 7.11
C LEU A 194 7.59 -6.34 5.60
N GLY A 195 8.76 -6.55 5.02
CA GLY A 195 9.02 -6.34 3.59
C GLY A 195 10.28 -5.52 3.35
N LEU A 196 10.35 -4.78 2.26
CA LEU A 196 11.50 -3.95 1.93
C LEU A 196 11.67 -2.81 2.96
N VAL A 197 12.90 -2.32 3.11
CA VAL A 197 13.18 -1.10 3.88
C VAL A 197 12.61 0.10 3.09
N PRO A 198 11.85 1.02 3.73
CA PRO A 198 11.33 2.21 3.06
C PRO A 198 12.40 3.05 2.37
N THR A 199 12.05 3.67 1.25
CA THR A 199 13.00 4.40 0.39
C THR A 199 13.76 5.51 1.13
N ALA A 200 13.12 6.21 2.06
CA ALA A 200 13.72 7.28 2.86
C ALA A 200 14.85 6.81 3.81
N GLU A 201 14.97 5.50 4.01
CA GLU A 201 15.98 4.89 4.90
C GLU A 201 17.15 4.25 4.10
N ILE A 202 17.06 4.20 2.76
CA ILE A 202 18.09 3.56 1.93
C ILE A 202 19.15 4.59 1.53
N PRO A 203 20.38 4.47 2.03
CA PRO A 203 21.49 5.28 1.55
C PRO A 203 21.71 5.04 0.06
N GLN A 204 21.97 6.09 -0.71
CA GLN A 204 22.29 6.00 -2.15
C GLN A 204 21.19 5.33 -3.01
N ILE A 205 19.92 5.49 -2.65
CA ILE A 205 18.79 4.93 -3.42
C ILE A 205 18.86 5.34 -4.91
N ASN A 206 19.25 6.58 -5.22
CA ASN A 206 19.37 7.03 -6.60
C ASN A 206 20.41 6.21 -7.38
N ALA A 207 21.56 5.88 -6.77
CA ALA A 207 22.56 5.04 -7.40
C ALA A 207 22.06 3.59 -7.61
N LEU A 208 21.18 3.09 -6.75
CA LEU A 208 20.49 1.82 -6.95
C LEU A 208 19.56 1.89 -8.16
N ILE A 209 18.76 2.95 -8.26
CA ILE A 209 17.82 3.15 -9.38
C ILE A 209 18.57 3.29 -10.70
N ASP A 210 19.70 4.03 -10.73
CA ASP A 210 20.52 4.15 -11.93
C ASP A 210 21.06 2.80 -12.40
N ARG A 211 21.55 1.97 -11.48
CA ARG A 211 21.99 0.59 -11.79
C ARG A 211 20.86 -0.30 -12.30
N LEU A 212 19.65 -0.17 -11.72
CA LEU A 212 18.48 -0.88 -12.22
C LEU A 212 18.12 -0.44 -13.64
N ALA A 213 18.21 0.86 -13.94
CA ALA A 213 17.94 1.35 -15.27
C ALA A 213 18.97 0.85 -16.28
N ASP A 214 20.28 0.84 -15.94
CA ASP A 214 21.34 0.27 -16.78
C ASP A 214 21.09 -1.22 -17.05
N LEU A 215 20.72 -1.96 -16.02
CA LEU A 215 20.37 -3.37 -16.15
C LEU A 215 19.17 -3.56 -17.08
N GLY A 216 18.11 -2.77 -16.92
CA GLY A 216 16.91 -2.88 -17.73
C GLY A 216 17.12 -2.55 -19.20
N ASP A 217 18.05 -1.63 -19.51
CA ASP A 217 18.42 -1.32 -20.89
C ASP A 217 19.06 -2.52 -21.60
N LEU A 218 19.73 -3.40 -20.86
CA LEU A 218 20.42 -4.58 -21.39
C LEU A 218 19.57 -5.87 -21.34
N CYS A 219 18.67 -6.00 -20.36
CA CYS A 219 18.03 -7.25 -20.04
C CYS A 219 16.66 -7.46 -20.70
N PHE A 220 16.01 -6.40 -21.21
CA PHE A 220 14.66 -6.48 -21.74
C PHE A 220 14.59 -6.35 -23.27
N ASP A 221 13.67 -7.08 -23.86
CA ASP A 221 13.26 -6.94 -25.27
C ASP A 221 12.31 -5.74 -25.40
N TRP A 222 12.89 -4.54 -25.52
CA TRP A 222 12.14 -3.29 -25.58
C TRP A 222 11.28 -3.16 -26.82
N GLU A 223 11.67 -3.78 -27.92
CA GLU A 223 10.88 -3.76 -29.15
C GLU A 223 9.50 -4.43 -28.93
N ARG A 224 9.48 -5.51 -28.16
CA ARG A 224 8.25 -6.22 -27.82
C ARG A 224 7.53 -5.66 -26.58
N LEU A 225 8.25 -5.11 -25.62
CA LEU A 225 7.65 -4.61 -24.37
C LEU A 225 6.98 -3.25 -24.54
N LEU A 226 7.56 -2.31 -25.26
CA LEU A 226 7.00 -0.96 -25.40
C LEU A 226 5.55 -0.94 -25.95
N PRO A 227 5.19 -1.73 -26.98
CA PRO A 227 3.79 -1.81 -27.42
C PRO A 227 2.83 -2.32 -26.36
N LEU A 228 3.27 -3.23 -25.48
CA LEU A 228 2.44 -3.77 -24.39
C LEU A 228 2.25 -2.76 -23.26
N LEU A 229 3.25 -1.90 -23.01
CA LEU A 229 3.23 -0.89 -21.95
C LEU A 229 2.47 0.39 -22.32
N GLN A 230 2.29 0.63 -23.62
CA GLN A 230 1.68 1.86 -24.13
C GLN A 230 0.21 1.98 -23.72
N VAL A 231 -0.16 3.11 -23.11
CA VAL A 231 -1.56 3.38 -22.73
C VAL A 231 -2.43 3.52 -24.00
N SER A 232 -3.61 2.88 -24.00
CA SER A 232 -4.58 3.06 -25.09
C SER A 232 -5.03 4.51 -25.15
N ARG A 233 -5.13 5.05 -26.38
CA ARG A 233 -5.64 6.41 -26.61
C ARG A 233 -7.18 6.48 -26.57
N GLU A 234 -7.87 5.35 -26.45
CA GLU A 234 -9.31 5.34 -26.27
C GLU A 234 -9.63 5.97 -24.91
N THR A 235 -10.30 7.08 -24.96
CA THR A 235 -10.71 7.86 -23.78
C THR A 235 -11.69 7.00 -22.97
N PRO A 236 -11.35 6.58 -21.74
CA PRO A 236 -12.36 6.00 -20.88
C PRO A 236 -13.47 7.03 -20.65
N PRO A 237 -14.71 6.61 -20.40
CA PRO A 237 -15.78 7.53 -20.10
C PRO A 237 -15.33 8.46 -18.96
N LEU A 238 -15.52 9.76 -19.15
CA LEU A 238 -15.22 10.79 -18.16
C LEU A 238 -15.87 10.37 -16.83
N VAL A 239 -15.05 9.90 -15.92
CA VAL A 239 -15.48 9.75 -14.53
C VAL A 239 -15.73 11.17 -14.04
N PRO A 240 -16.95 11.54 -13.63
CA PRO A 240 -17.19 12.87 -13.11
C PRO A 240 -16.16 13.15 -12.01
N PRO A 241 -15.54 14.33 -11.98
CA PRO A 241 -14.75 14.69 -10.81
C PRO A 241 -15.68 14.55 -9.61
N LEU A 242 -15.17 13.96 -8.53
CA LEU A 242 -15.87 14.00 -7.24
C LEU A 242 -16.35 15.43 -7.09
N THR A 243 -17.64 15.61 -6.87
CA THR A 243 -18.27 16.94 -6.78
C THR A 243 -17.39 17.80 -5.90
N LYS A 244 -16.95 18.95 -6.43
CA LYS A 244 -16.16 19.92 -5.64
C LYS A 244 -16.88 20.08 -4.31
N GLY A 245 -16.20 19.73 -3.22
CA GLY A 245 -16.77 19.76 -1.89
C GLY A 245 -17.52 21.06 -1.69
N ARG A 246 -18.68 21.01 -1.07
CA ARG A 246 -19.40 22.18 -0.59
C ARG A 246 -18.34 23.04 0.10
N GLY A 247 -18.22 24.32 -0.27
CA GLY A 247 -17.16 25.24 0.15
C GLY A 247 -16.94 25.26 1.67
N TRP A 248 -16.33 24.17 2.16
CA TRP A 248 -15.79 24.07 3.50
C TRP A 248 -14.62 25.06 3.55
N GLY A 249 -14.56 25.91 4.55
CA GLY A 249 -13.39 26.76 4.77
C GLY A 249 -12.12 25.91 4.73
N ARG A 250 -10.98 26.50 4.45
CA ARG A 250 -9.70 25.78 4.30
C ARG A 250 -9.32 25.11 5.62
N VAL A 251 -9.56 23.80 5.73
CA VAL A 251 -9.21 22.98 6.91
C VAL A 251 -7.73 22.59 6.81
N ARG A 252 -6.93 22.91 7.82
CA ARG A 252 -5.52 22.51 7.88
C ARG A 252 -5.37 21.21 8.69
N VAL A 253 -4.89 20.17 8.05
CA VAL A 253 -4.67 18.86 8.66
C VAL A 253 -3.17 18.58 8.74
N ALA A 254 -2.64 18.39 9.95
CA ALA A 254 -1.26 17.94 10.16
C ALA A 254 -1.16 16.46 9.85
N VAL A 255 -0.36 16.10 8.86
CA VAL A 255 -0.10 14.71 8.47
C VAL A 255 1.33 14.36 8.90
N ALA A 256 1.46 13.42 9.83
CA ALA A 256 2.76 12.94 10.29
C ALA A 256 3.45 12.19 9.14
N ARG A 257 4.56 12.71 8.62
CA ARG A 257 5.26 12.11 7.48
C ARG A 257 6.77 12.21 7.64
N ASP A 258 7.37 11.12 8.09
CA ASP A 258 8.81 10.95 8.22
C ASP A 258 9.19 9.47 8.13
N ARG A 259 10.38 9.09 8.56
CA ARG A 259 10.85 7.69 8.52
C ARG A 259 10.06 6.76 9.43
N ALA A 260 9.42 7.26 10.48
CA ALA A 260 8.60 6.45 11.38
C ALA A 260 7.13 6.33 10.91
N PHE A 261 6.62 7.32 10.17
CA PHE A 261 5.23 7.41 9.73
C PHE A 261 5.16 7.72 8.24
N ASN A 262 5.02 6.69 7.40
CA ASN A 262 5.03 6.84 5.94
C ASN A 262 4.06 5.91 5.21
N PHE A 263 3.23 5.14 5.92
CA PHE A 263 2.25 4.26 5.32
C PHE A 263 0.91 4.99 5.15
N TYR A 264 0.70 5.54 3.97
CA TYR A 264 -0.52 6.22 3.55
C TYR A 264 -0.94 5.71 2.18
N TYR A 265 -2.23 5.47 1.98
CA TYR A 265 -2.78 5.40 0.64
C TYR A 265 -2.83 6.82 0.07
N GLN A 266 -2.16 7.04 -1.05
CA GLN A 266 -2.14 8.38 -1.66
C GLN A 266 -3.54 8.85 -2.02
N ASP A 267 -4.43 7.92 -2.40
CA ASP A 267 -5.84 8.24 -2.69
C ASP A 267 -6.57 8.84 -1.47
N ASN A 268 -6.23 8.43 -0.24
CA ASN A 268 -6.80 9.02 0.98
C ASN A 268 -6.35 10.49 1.14
N LEU A 269 -5.07 10.76 0.90
CA LEU A 269 -4.52 12.12 0.97
C LEU A 269 -5.12 13.01 -0.12
N ASP A 270 -5.21 12.49 -1.35
CA ASP A 270 -5.81 13.20 -2.47
C ASP A 270 -7.29 13.54 -2.20
N LEU A 271 -8.05 12.62 -1.60
CA LEU A 271 -9.45 12.87 -1.22
C LEU A 271 -9.59 13.99 -0.21
N LEU A 272 -8.76 14.03 0.82
CA LEU A 272 -8.75 15.15 1.78
C LEU A 272 -8.52 16.48 1.06
N GLN A 273 -7.54 16.53 0.15
CA GLN A 273 -7.26 17.75 -0.63
C GLN A 273 -8.41 18.11 -1.59
N GLN A 274 -9.00 17.14 -2.26
CA GLN A 274 -10.15 17.36 -3.16
C GLN A 274 -11.38 17.90 -2.41
N LEU A 275 -11.54 17.50 -1.14
CA LEU A 275 -12.59 17.99 -0.24
C LEU A 275 -12.27 19.35 0.38
N GLY A 276 -11.09 19.92 0.09
CA GLY A 276 -10.70 21.27 0.49
C GLY A 276 -9.74 21.37 1.69
N ALA A 277 -9.18 20.24 2.14
CA ALA A 277 -8.14 20.25 3.17
C ALA A 277 -6.80 20.77 2.62
N GLU A 278 -6.11 21.53 3.44
CA GLU A 278 -4.68 21.80 3.30
C GLU A 278 -3.91 20.78 4.15
N LEU A 279 -3.15 19.89 3.49
CA LEU A 279 -2.30 18.94 4.19
C LEU A 279 -0.97 19.60 4.56
N VAL A 280 -0.69 19.63 5.85
CA VAL A 280 0.58 20.16 6.41
C VAL A 280 1.41 18.95 6.85
N PHE A 281 2.38 18.56 6.03
CA PHE A 281 3.29 17.47 6.39
C PHE A 281 4.30 17.95 7.43
N TRP A 282 4.54 17.11 8.44
CA TRP A 282 5.45 17.41 9.53
C TRP A 282 6.08 16.12 10.09
N SER A 283 7.16 16.24 10.85
CA SER A 283 7.94 15.12 11.36
C SER A 283 7.85 14.98 12.87
N PRO A 284 7.14 13.99 13.42
CA PRO A 284 7.23 13.65 14.85
C PRO A 284 8.65 13.31 15.33
N LEU A 285 9.54 12.88 14.44
CA LEU A 285 10.93 12.59 14.77
C LEU A 285 11.79 13.84 14.94
N GLU A 286 11.55 14.89 14.14
CA GLU A 286 12.49 16.01 13.97
C GLU A 286 11.92 17.35 14.45
N ASP A 287 10.61 17.57 14.28
CA ASP A 287 9.96 18.82 14.67
C ASP A 287 9.75 18.90 16.19
N THR A 288 9.87 20.10 16.74
CA THR A 288 9.78 20.34 18.19
C THR A 288 8.37 20.74 18.67
N GLY A 289 7.34 20.51 17.87
CA GLY A 289 5.95 20.83 18.18
C GLY A 289 5.02 20.51 17.01
N LEU A 290 3.78 20.92 17.15
CA LEU A 290 2.78 20.80 16.08
C LEU A 290 2.86 22.02 15.15
N PRO A 291 2.52 21.85 13.84
CA PRO A 291 2.37 23.00 12.93
C PRO A 291 1.28 23.96 13.42
N GLU A 292 1.47 25.24 13.15
CA GLU A 292 0.52 26.28 13.58
C GLU A 292 -0.79 26.21 12.80
N GLY A 293 -1.90 26.55 13.45
CA GLY A 293 -3.21 26.73 12.84
C GLY A 293 -3.83 25.43 12.30
N ILE A 294 -3.41 24.26 12.76
CA ILE A 294 -4.02 22.99 12.40
C ILE A 294 -5.36 22.80 13.11
N GLN A 295 -6.25 22.06 12.47
CA GLN A 295 -7.59 21.78 12.94
C GLN A 295 -7.84 20.26 13.06
N GLY A 296 -6.87 19.43 12.64
CA GLY A 296 -6.89 17.97 12.77
C GLY A 296 -5.52 17.37 12.57
N MET A 297 -5.35 16.13 13.01
CA MET A 297 -4.10 15.36 12.87
C MET A 297 -4.36 14.00 12.23
N TYR A 298 -3.44 13.55 11.41
CA TYR A 298 -3.45 12.21 10.82
C TYR A 298 -2.08 11.55 10.97
N PHE A 299 -2.02 10.50 11.80
CA PHE A 299 -0.88 9.62 11.97
C PHE A 299 -1.16 8.32 11.22
N GLY A 300 -0.48 8.11 10.11
CA GLY A 300 -0.53 6.85 9.38
C GLY A 300 0.29 5.75 10.02
N GLY A 301 0.39 4.63 9.35
CA GLY A 301 1.27 3.54 9.75
C GLY A 301 2.73 3.82 9.46
N GLY A 302 3.56 2.83 9.77
CA GLY A 302 5.01 2.87 9.59
C GLY A 302 5.74 1.97 10.57
N PHE A 303 6.98 2.34 10.89
CA PHE A 303 7.86 1.58 11.78
C PHE A 303 8.28 2.41 13.01
N PRO A 304 7.35 2.87 13.88
CA PRO A 304 7.70 3.69 15.03
C PRO A 304 8.61 2.94 16.03
N GLU A 305 8.55 1.61 16.10
CA GLU A 305 9.42 0.78 16.95
C GLU A 305 10.89 0.86 16.55
N VAL A 306 11.19 1.06 15.28
CA VAL A 306 12.57 1.23 14.76
C VAL A 306 13.16 2.55 15.23
N PHE A 307 12.33 3.58 15.34
CA PHE A 307 12.69 4.94 15.75
C PHE A 307 12.25 5.27 17.19
N ALA A 308 11.88 4.25 17.98
CA ALA A 308 11.25 4.43 19.28
C ALA A 308 12.11 5.26 20.25
N GLN A 309 13.43 5.11 20.23
CA GLN A 309 14.33 5.93 21.03
C GLN A 309 14.24 7.42 20.66
N GLN A 310 14.26 7.75 19.37
CA GLN A 310 14.21 9.13 18.88
C GLN A 310 12.84 9.75 19.20
N LEU A 311 11.76 9.02 18.96
CA LEU A 311 10.39 9.45 19.32
C LEU A 311 10.26 9.68 20.84
N ALA A 312 10.82 8.77 21.66
CA ALA A 312 10.79 8.91 23.12
C ALA A 312 11.51 10.16 23.62
N GLN A 313 12.61 10.54 22.97
CA GLN A 313 13.42 11.72 23.32
C GLN A 313 12.74 13.05 22.93
N ASN A 314 11.87 13.03 21.91
CA ASN A 314 11.16 14.24 21.49
C ASN A 314 9.96 14.56 22.42
N THR A 315 10.28 14.93 23.66
CA THR A 315 9.28 15.16 24.71
C THR A 315 8.36 16.35 24.45
N LYS A 316 8.87 17.39 23.78
CA LYS A 316 8.08 18.59 23.45
C LYS A 316 6.95 18.25 22.48
N THR A 317 7.26 17.53 21.39
CA THR A 317 6.27 17.14 20.39
C THR A 317 5.25 16.18 20.99
N LYS A 318 5.68 15.18 21.79
CA LYS A 318 4.74 14.28 22.49
C LYS A 318 3.78 15.05 23.41
N ALA A 319 4.29 16.01 24.19
CA ALA A 319 3.46 16.82 25.06
C ALA A 319 2.46 17.68 24.28
N ALA A 320 2.88 18.29 23.15
CA ALA A 320 2.00 19.08 22.30
C ALA A 320 0.88 18.21 21.69
N ILE A 321 1.20 17.03 21.16
CA ILE A 321 0.22 16.07 20.65
C ILE A 321 -0.78 15.68 21.74
N LYS A 322 -0.28 15.27 22.91
CA LYS A 322 -1.13 14.88 24.05
C LYS A 322 -2.10 15.98 24.43
N THR A 323 -1.59 17.20 24.59
CA THR A 323 -2.40 18.37 24.95
C THR A 323 -3.47 18.63 23.89
N ALA A 324 -3.12 18.59 22.61
CA ALA A 324 -4.06 18.83 21.51
C ALA A 324 -5.18 17.78 21.48
N ILE A 325 -4.85 16.47 21.60
CA ILE A 325 -5.85 15.40 21.61
C ILE A 325 -6.77 15.50 22.82
N LEU A 326 -6.23 15.76 24.01
CA LEU A 326 -7.04 15.93 25.23
C LEU A 326 -7.89 17.22 25.20
N ALA A 327 -7.49 18.23 24.42
CA ALA A 327 -8.31 19.40 24.13
C ALA A 327 -9.39 19.16 23.05
N GLY A 328 -9.50 17.93 22.53
CA GLY A 328 -10.53 17.54 21.58
C GLY A 328 -10.16 17.71 20.10
N MET A 329 -8.86 17.87 19.75
CA MET A 329 -8.43 17.97 18.34
C MET A 329 -8.73 16.65 17.60
N PRO A 330 -9.49 16.69 16.50
CA PRO A 330 -9.78 15.52 15.67
C PRO A 330 -8.50 14.82 15.22
N THR A 331 -8.38 13.53 15.58
CA THR A 331 -7.14 12.79 15.35
C THR A 331 -7.41 11.41 14.80
N ILE A 332 -6.78 11.09 13.68
CA ILE A 332 -6.72 9.74 13.09
C ILE A 332 -5.35 9.14 13.42
N ALA A 333 -5.32 7.88 13.88
CA ALA A 333 -4.09 7.15 14.16
C ALA A 333 -4.23 5.69 13.70
N GLU A 334 -3.55 5.34 12.61
CA GLU A 334 -3.57 3.99 12.05
C GLU A 334 -2.28 3.23 12.39
N CYS A 335 -2.39 2.00 12.89
CA CYS A 335 -1.30 1.05 13.11
C CYS A 335 -0.08 1.66 13.86
N GLY A 336 0.98 2.06 13.16
CA GLY A 336 2.12 2.75 13.76
C GLY A 336 1.74 4.04 14.47
N GLY A 337 0.77 4.79 13.93
CA GLY A 337 0.21 5.98 14.56
C GLY A 337 -0.50 5.65 15.88
N LEU A 338 -1.29 4.58 15.92
CA LEU A 338 -1.90 4.08 17.16
C LEU A 338 -0.81 3.71 18.18
N MET A 339 0.23 2.97 17.77
CA MET A 339 1.34 2.58 18.65
C MET A 339 2.03 3.82 19.27
N TYR A 340 2.18 4.89 18.50
CA TYR A 340 2.76 6.14 18.99
C TYR A 340 1.88 6.87 20.01
N LEU A 341 0.56 6.73 19.92
CA LEU A 341 -0.38 7.29 20.90
C LEU A 341 -0.47 6.49 22.20
N CYS A 342 0.04 5.25 22.25
CA CYS A 342 0.13 4.43 23.46
C CYS A 342 1.00 5.08 24.54
N GLU A 343 0.96 4.54 25.76
CA GLU A 343 1.89 4.94 26.83
C GLU A 343 3.33 4.60 26.48
N GLN A 344 3.54 3.41 25.90
CA GLN A 344 4.85 2.89 25.58
C GLN A 344 4.83 2.02 24.32
N ILE A 345 5.99 1.92 23.67
CA ILE A 345 6.33 0.86 22.73
C ILE A 345 7.43 0.00 23.38
N VAL A 346 7.22 -1.31 23.42
CA VAL A 346 8.27 -2.29 23.75
C VAL A 346 8.81 -2.86 22.44
N ASP A 347 10.08 -2.60 22.15
CA ASP A 347 10.72 -3.02 20.90
C ASP A 347 11.04 -4.53 20.86
N PHE A 348 11.60 -5.03 19.75
CA PHE A 348 11.96 -6.45 19.60
C PHE A 348 13.06 -6.91 20.55
N ALA A 349 13.85 -5.98 21.14
CA ALA A 349 14.82 -6.28 22.16
C ALA A 349 14.24 -6.30 23.59
N GLY A 350 12.93 -6.04 23.72
CA GLY A 350 12.23 -5.97 25.00
C GLY A 350 12.44 -4.65 25.75
N LYS A 351 13.00 -3.63 25.09
CA LYS A 351 13.22 -2.32 25.70
C LYS A 351 11.97 -1.45 25.56
N SER A 352 11.55 -0.85 26.68
CA SER A 352 10.39 0.04 26.74
C SER A 352 10.78 1.48 26.42
N TRP A 353 9.96 2.14 25.61
CA TRP A 353 10.12 3.53 25.18
C TRP A 353 8.83 4.29 25.41
N SER A 354 8.89 5.40 26.15
CA SER A 354 7.70 6.18 26.44
C SER A 354 7.22 6.92 25.20
N MET A 355 5.93 6.82 24.89
CA MET A 355 5.28 7.46 23.75
C MET A 355 4.38 8.62 24.18
N VAL A 356 3.39 9.00 23.39
CA VAL A 356 2.50 10.14 23.67
C VAL A 356 1.69 9.92 24.95
N GLY A 357 1.25 8.71 25.22
CA GLY A 357 0.53 8.34 26.44
C GLY A 357 -0.90 8.89 26.49
N VAL A 358 -1.58 8.92 25.37
CA VAL A 358 -3.03 9.20 25.26
C VAL A 358 -3.80 7.92 25.49
N LEU A 359 -3.41 6.82 24.83
CA LEU A 359 -4.05 5.52 24.97
C LEU A 359 -3.47 4.76 26.17
N PRO A 360 -4.30 4.28 27.14
CA PRO A 360 -3.84 3.62 28.37
C PRO A 360 -3.45 2.16 28.10
N THR A 361 -2.48 1.96 27.22
CA THR A 361 -1.98 0.65 26.80
C THR A 361 -0.53 0.73 26.37
N THR A 362 0.11 -0.42 26.28
CA THR A 362 1.48 -0.56 25.74
C THR A 362 1.42 -1.39 24.46
N ALA A 363 2.05 -0.90 23.40
CA ALA A 363 2.28 -1.66 22.18
C ALA A 363 3.56 -2.50 22.31
N VAL A 364 3.45 -3.82 22.20
CA VAL A 364 4.57 -4.75 22.37
C VAL A 364 4.89 -5.42 21.04
N MET A 365 6.13 -5.29 20.58
CA MET A 365 6.60 -6.00 19.38
C MET A 365 6.75 -7.49 19.65
N SER A 366 6.36 -8.33 18.68
CA SER A 366 6.40 -9.79 18.81
C SER A 366 6.88 -10.46 17.52
N GLY A 367 7.25 -11.76 17.63
CA GLY A 367 7.58 -12.58 16.47
C GLY A 367 6.35 -12.93 15.59
N ARG A 368 5.13 -12.78 16.13
CA ARG A 368 3.89 -13.12 15.41
C ARG A 368 3.54 -12.03 14.41
N LEU A 369 3.26 -12.42 13.17
CA LEU A 369 2.72 -11.52 12.14
C LEU A 369 1.20 -11.58 12.13
N THR A 370 0.55 -10.42 12.27
CA THR A 370 -0.87 -10.23 11.97
C THR A 370 -0.97 -9.61 10.59
N LEU A 371 -1.56 -10.35 9.66
CA LEU A 371 -1.66 -9.98 8.25
C LEU A 371 -3.01 -10.39 7.70
N GLY A 372 -3.64 -9.51 6.93
CA GLY A 372 -4.79 -9.85 6.09
C GLY A 372 -5.92 -8.84 6.14
N TYR A 373 -6.87 -9.08 5.26
CA TYR A 373 -8.09 -8.27 5.19
C TYR A 373 -9.01 -8.53 6.37
N ARG A 374 -9.65 -7.46 6.82
CA ARG A 374 -10.64 -7.50 7.90
C ARG A 374 -11.96 -6.91 7.42
N ARG A 375 -13.03 -7.58 7.79
CA ARG A 375 -14.36 -6.97 7.84
C ARG A 375 -14.58 -6.50 9.29
N ALA A 376 -14.74 -5.21 9.47
CA ALA A 376 -14.88 -4.59 10.78
C ALA A 376 -16.30 -4.02 10.95
N VAL A 377 -17.02 -4.54 11.91
CA VAL A 377 -18.34 -4.01 12.32
C VAL A 377 -18.09 -2.90 13.33
N VAL A 378 -18.58 -1.73 13.03
CA VAL A 378 -18.44 -0.54 13.87
C VAL A 378 -19.41 -0.64 15.05
N LEU A 379 -18.89 -0.70 16.27
CA LEU A 379 -19.68 -0.81 17.49
C LEU A 379 -20.09 0.54 18.04
N GLU A 380 -19.28 1.56 17.79
CA GLU A 380 -19.49 2.91 18.29
C GLU A 380 -19.13 3.97 17.23
N ASP A 381 -19.76 5.14 17.36
CA ASP A 381 -19.44 6.27 16.48
C ASP A 381 -17.98 6.71 16.65
N SER A 382 -17.33 6.98 15.55
CA SER A 382 -16.03 7.68 15.53
C SER A 382 -16.08 8.88 14.61
N LEU A 383 -14.98 9.62 14.57
CA LEU A 383 -14.84 10.72 13.62
C LEU A 383 -14.82 10.28 12.14
N LEU A 384 -14.62 8.99 11.87
CA LEU A 384 -14.58 8.43 10.51
C LEU A 384 -15.83 7.63 10.16
N VAL A 385 -16.35 6.84 11.08
CA VAL A 385 -17.39 5.82 10.81
C VAL A 385 -18.51 5.85 11.82
N SER A 386 -19.72 5.42 11.41
CA SER A 386 -20.91 5.38 12.26
C SER A 386 -21.13 3.98 12.81
N ALA A 387 -21.62 3.90 14.04
CA ALA A 387 -22.06 2.66 14.69
C ALA A 387 -23.05 1.89 13.80
N GLY A 388 -22.96 0.57 13.79
CA GLY A 388 -23.78 -0.33 12.98
C GLY A 388 -23.35 -0.45 11.52
N THR A 389 -22.39 0.36 11.04
CA THR A 389 -21.83 0.19 9.69
C THR A 389 -20.74 -0.89 9.67
N THR A 390 -20.40 -1.35 8.48
CA THR A 390 -19.32 -2.30 8.26
C THR A 390 -18.31 -1.70 7.28
N VAL A 391 -17.03 -1.78 7.62
CA VAL A 391 -15.93 -1.35 6.76
C VAL A 391 -14.98 -2.50 6.49
N CYS A 392 -14.32 -2.45 5.32
CA CYS A 392 -13.21 -3.33 5.01
C CYS A 392 -11.90 -2.59 5.22
N GLY A 393 -10.93 -3.27 5.80
CA GLY A 393 -9.60 -2.75 6.02
C GLY A 393 -8.56 -3.86 6.00
N HIS A 394 -7.34 -3.49 6.27
CA HIS A 394 -6.19 -4.39 6.24
C HIS A 394 -5.34 -4.20 7.50
N GLU A 395 -4.92 -5.28 8.11
CA GLU A 395 -3.91 -5.29 9.19
C GLU A 395 -2.60 -5.83 8.65
N PHE A 396 -1.49 -5.18 9.05
CA PHE A 396 -0.15 -5.62 8.72
C PHE A 396 0.84 -5.16 9.78
N HIS A 397 0.99 -5.92 10.86
CA HIS A 397 1.85 -5.56 11.99
C HIS A 397 2.38 -6.78 12.74
N ARG A 398 3.42 -6.56 13.56
CA ARG A 398 4.00 -7.55 14.47
C ARG A 398 3.92 -7.12 15.93
N SER A 399 2.93 -6.32 16.26
CA SER A 399 2.70 -5.85 17.62
C SER A 399 1.36 -6.33 18.15
N TYR A 400 1.20 -6.25 19.46
CA TYR A 400 -0.07 -6.41 20.15
C TYR A 400 -0.17 -5.39 21.28
N LEU A 401 -1.37 -5.14 21.78
CA LEU A 401 -1.63 -4.23 22.89
C LEU A 401 -1.82 -5.03 24.18
N THR A 402 -1.32 -4.48 25.29
CA THR A 402 -1.36 -5.17 26.59
C THR A 402 -2.68 -5.05 27.32
N SER A 403 -3.47 -4.03 27.01
CA SER A 403 -4.77 -3.78 27.67
C SER A 403 -5.92 -4.16 26.75
N ASN A 404 -6.98 -4.74 27.32
CA ASN A 404 -8.23 -4.97 26.63
C ASN A 404 -9.02 -3.66 26.49
N PHE A 405 -9.74 -3.53 25.40
CA PHE A 405 -10.63 -2.41 25.14
C PHE A 405 -11.85 -2.47 26.09
N GLN A 406 -12.10 -1.41 26.83
CA GLN A 406 -13.33 -1.32 27.62
C GLN A 406 -14.55 -1.08 26.71
N GLN A 407 -14.35 -0.26 25.70
CA GLN A 407 -15.34 0.10 24.68
C GLN A 407 -14.62 0.06 23.32
N PRO A 408 -14.60 -1.09 22.65
CA PRO A 408 -13.91 -1.23 21.37
C PRO A 408 -14.67 -0.52 20.26
N LEU A 409 -13.93 0.08 19.35
CA LEU A 409 -14.49 0.70 18.16
C LEU A 409 -15.04 -0.34 17.19
N PHE A 410 -14.33 -1.44 17.03
CA PHE A 410 -14.64 -2.49 16.06
C PHE A 410 -14.76 -3.87 16.69
N GLN A 411 -15.70 -4.67 16.17
CA GLN A 411 -15.63 -6.12 16.16
C GLN A 411 -15.12 -6.58 14.82
N THR A 412 -14.03 -7.32 14.80
CA THR A 412 -13.30 -7.67 13.59
C THR A 412 -13.46 -9.14 13.22
N TYR A 413 -13.49 -9.39 11.93
CA TYR A 413 -13.63 -10.71 11.33
C TYR A 413 -12.63 -10.88 10.20
N ARG A 414 -12.14 -12.09 10.00
CA ARG A 414 -11.41 -12.44 8.79
C ARG A 414 -12.32 -12.24 7.58
N PHE A 415 -11.79 -11.67 6.52
CA PHE A 415 -12.59 -11.41 5.31
C PHE A 415 -13.00 -12.70 4.59
N ASP A 416 -12.12 -13.71 4.61
CA ASP A 416 -12.28 -14.96 3.86
C ASP A 416 -13.14 -16.01 4.59
N THR A 417 -13.05 -16.11 5.90
CA THR A 417 -13.71 -17.17 6.69
C THR A 417 -14.84 -16.66 7.55
N GLU A 418 -15.01 -15.34 7.66
CA GLU A 418 -15.93 -14.69 8.61
C GLU A 418 -15.68 -15.08 10.09
N GLU A 419 -14.54 -15.69 10.38
CA GLU A 419 -14.14 -16.01 11.75
C GLU A 419 -13.82 -14.71 12.51
N SER A 420 -14.36 -14.57 13.73
CA SER A 420 -14.09 -13.42 14.58
C SER A 420 -12.62 -13.39 14.97
N THR A 421 -11.98 -12.23 14.77
CA THR A 421 -10.60 -11.97 15.21
C THR A 421 -10.52 -11.17 16.50
N GLY A 422 -11.69 -10.77 17.05
CA GLY A 422 -11.78 -10.09 18.34
C GLY A 422 -12.30 -8.66 18.24
N TYR A 423 -11.92 -7.87 19.22
CA TYR A 423 -12.30 -6.47 19.36
C TYR A 423 -11.07 -5.59 19.27
N GLU A 424 -11.20 -4.42 18.64
CA GLU A 424 -10.07 -3.49 18.53
C GLU A 424 -10.52 -2.04 18.34
N GLY A 425 -9.55 -1.10 18.53
CA GLY A 425 -9.68 0.30 18.24
C GLY A 425 -10.36 1.15 19.31
N TRP A 426 -10.06 2.44 19.25
CA TRP A 426 -10.67 3.50 20.07
C TRP A 426 -11.43 4.48 19.18
N GLY A 427 -12.65 4.81 19.58
CA GLY A 427 -13.53 5.80 18.97
C GLY A 427 -13.74 7.03 19.84
N ASN A 428 -14.89 7.70 19.64
CA ASN A 428 -15.26 8.97 20.30
C ASN A 428 -15.66 8.85 21.77
N ASN A 429 -15.28 7.80 22.47
CA ASN A 429 -15.67 7.60 23.86
C ASN A 429 -14.87 8.49 24.81
N SER A 430 -15.58 9.04 25.80
CA SER A 430 -14.95 9.81 26.86
C SER A 430 -13.75 9.07 27.49
N PRO A 431 -12.58 9.74 27.68
CA PRO A 431 -12.36 11.18 27.54
C PRO A 431 -11.96 11.66 26.14
N TYR A 432 -11.96 10.79 25.11
CA TYR A 432 -11.36 11.06 23.79
C TYR A 432 -12.43 11.36 22.74
N LEU A 433 -13.07 12.52 22.83
CA LEU A 433 -14.25 12.89 22.03
C LEU A 433 -14.05 12.92 20.50
N ASN A 434 -12.82 13.01 20.00
CA ASN A 434 -12.52 13.16 18.58
C ASN A 434 -11.30 12.32 18.17
N LEU A 435 -11.26 11.04 18.57
CA LEU A 435 -10.18 10.13 18.24
C LEU A 435 -10.71 8.95 17.41
N HIS A 436 -9.94 8.55 16.41
CA HIS A 436 -10.04 7.26 15.74
C HIS A 436 -8.65 6.63 15.73
N ALA A 437 -8.43 5.61 16.55
CA ALA A 437 -7.17 4.90 16.63
C ALA A 437 -7.40 3.40 16.43
N SER A 438 -6.75 2.79 15.44
CA SER A 438 -7.00 1.41 15.03
C SER A 438 -5.77 0.80 14.38
N TYR A 439 -5.60 -0.53 14.48
CA TYR A 439 -4.65 -1.27 13.64
C TYR A 439 -5.14 -1.45 12.20
N ILE A 440 -6.42 -1.25 11.97
CA ILE A 440 -7.03 -1.39 10.65
C ILE A 440 -6.69 -0.17 9.80
N HIS A 441 -6.05 -0.43 8.67
CA HIS A 441 -5.85 0.57 7.63
C HIS A 441 -7.04 0.55 6.67
N MET A 442 -7.63 1.71 6.41
CA MET A 442 -8.75 1.86 5.48
C MET A 442 -8.33 2.61 4.22
N HIS A 443 -8.81 2.14 3.06
CA HIS A 443 -8.70 2.87 1.81
C HIS A 443 -10.04 3.55 1.50
N TRP A 444 -10.05 4.88 1.46
CA TRP A 444 -11.30 5.66 1.38
C TRP A 444 -11.84 5.86 -0.04
N GLY A 445 -11.12 5.38 -1.05
CA GLY A 445 -11.41 5.66 -2.46
C GLY A 445 -12.84 5.36 -2.93
N ALA A 446 -13.46 4.32 -2.37
CA ALA A 446 -14.85 3.97 -2.68
C ALA A 446 -15.88 4.59 -1.71
N CYS A 447 -15.44 5.31 -0.67
CA CYS A 447 -16.30 5.85 0.39
C CYS A 447 -15.86 7.26 0.79
N THR A 448 -16.37 8.27 0.09
CA THR A 448 -16.04 9.69 0.34
C THR A 448 -16.61 10.22 1.66
N ASP A 449 -17.60 9.54 2.22
CA ASP A 449 -18.22 9.94 3.49
C ASP A 449 -17.22 9.89 4.67
N ILE A 450 -16.23 8.98 4.60
CA ILE A 450 -15.21 8.84 5.65
C ILE A 450 -14.37 10.12 5.81
N PRO A 451 -13.66 10.61 4.76
CA PRO A 451 -12.90 11.85 4.89
C PRO A 451 -13.79 13.09 5.08
N GLU A 452 -15.03 13.12 4.56
CA GLU A 452 -15.96 14.21 4.80
C GLU A 452 -16.33 14.33 6.28
N ARG A 453 -16.59 13.22 6.96
CA ARG A 453 -16.87 13.19 8.42
C ARG A 453 -15.70 13.76 9.22
N PHE A 454 -14.47 13.34 8.88
CA PHE A 454 -13.27 13.86 9.52
C PHE A 454 -13.15 15.39 9.37
N LEU A 455 -13.24 15.89 8.13
CA LEU A 455 -13.12 17.32 7.87
C LEU A 455 -14.23 18.14 8.53
N LYS A 456 -15.45 17.60 8.60
CA LYS A 456 -16.54 18.23 9.34
C LYS A 456 -16.20 18.38 10.82
N ARG A 457 -15.64 17.35 11.45
CA ARG A 457 -15.21 17.42 12.86
C ARG A 457 -14.09 18.44 13.06
N CYS A 458 -13.15 18.55 12.13
CA CYS A 458 -12.08 19.54 12.15
C CYS A 458 -12.63 20.97 12.14
N LEU A 459 -13.71 21.24 11.43
CA LEU A 459 -14.38 22.54 11.39
C LEU A 459 -15.15 22.83 12.68
N GLU A 460 -15.89 21.85 13.20
CA GLU A 460 -16.68 21.98 14.43
C GLU A 460 -15.80 22.27 15.67
N GLY A 461 -14.60 21.65 15.74
CA GLY A 461 -13.62 21.88 16.80
C GLY A 461 -12.90 23.24 16.73
N SER A 462 -13.06 23.98 15.63
CA SER A 462 -12.38 25.25 15.37
C SER A 462 -13.18 26.50 15.81
N ILE A 463 -14.38 26.34 16.37
CA ILE A 463 -15.14 27.44 16.90
C ILE A 463 -14.53 27.78 18.26
N PRO A 464 -13.85 28.94 18.43
CA PRO A 464 -13.48 29.40 19.75
C PRO A 464 -14.77 29.58 20.53
N ASN A 465 -14.92 28.94 21.67
CA ASN A 465 -15.91 29.38 22.63
C ASN A 465 -15.60 30.85 22.96
N VAL A 466 -16.47 31.73 22.47
CA VAL A 466 -16.49 33.16 22.79
C VAL A 466 -16.74 33.35 24.28
#